data_49dd57d72294d8f7edab2cd945d36d78
#
_entry.id   49dd57d72294d8f7edab2cd945d36d78
#
_cell.length_a   1.000
_cell.length_b   1.000
_cell.length_c   1.000
_cell.angle_alpha   90.00
_cell.angle_beta   90.00
_cell.angle_gamma   90.00
#
_symmetry.space_group_name_H-M   'P 1'
#
loop_
_entity.id
_entity.type
_entity.pdbx_description
1 polymer ?
#
loop_
_entity_poly.entity_id
_entity_poly.type
_entity_poly.pdbx_seq_one_letter_code
_entity_poly.pdbx_strand_id
1 'polypeptide(L)' 'MKKIKRALISVYDKKKLKNLLKVLKKNHVQILSSGGTYKEIKKLGFETIEISNY' A
#
# COMPACT_ATOMS: atom_id res chain seq x y z
N MET A 1 -1.89 21.65 -9.50
CA MET A 1 -1.31 21.25 -8.23
C MET A 1 -1.86 19.91 -7.76
N LYS A 2 -0.99 19.00 -7.43
CA LYS A 2 -1.41 17.66 -7.07
C LYS A 2 -1.37 17.44 -5.58
N LYS A 3 -2.45 16.92 -5.06
CA LYS A 3 -2.50 16.55 -3.66
C LYS A 3 -2.03 15.11 -3.52
N ILE A 4 -1.13 14.90 -2.59
CA ILE A 4 -0.68 13.55 -2.31
C ILE A 4 -1.68 12.87 -1.41
N LYS A 5 -2.28 11.81 -1.91
CA LYS A 5 -3.21 11.02 -1.12
C LYS A 5 -2.48 9.87 -0.46
N ARG A 6 -2.91 9.53 0.71
CA ARG A 6 -2.33 8.43 1.47
C ARG A 6 -3.39 7.41 1.80
N ALA A 7 -3.02 6.16 1.68
CA ALA A 7 -3.92 5.06 1.99
C ALA A 7 -3.26 4.11 2.98
N LEU A 8 -3.91 3.89 4.10
CA LEU A 8 -3.42 2.93 5.09
C LEU A 8 -4.05 1.59 4.78
N ILE A 9 -3.22 0.60 4.56
CA ILE A 9 -3.69 -0.72 4.16
C ILE A 9 -3.39 -1.74 5.25
N SER A 10 -4.41 -2.49 5.65
CA SER A 10 -4.27 -3.56 6.63
C SER A 10 -5.08 -4.77 6.19
N VAL A 11 -4.93 -5.16 4.94
CA VAL A 11 -5.69 -6.26 4.36
C VAL A 11 -4.78 -7.46 4.15
N TYR A 12 -5.28 -8.65 4.49
CA TYR A 12 -4.50 -9.88 4.34
C TYR A 12 -4.85 -10.67 3.10
N ASP A 13 -5.93 -10.35 2.42
CA ASP A 13 -6.33 -11.05 1.22
C ASP A 13 -5.45 -10.62 0.06
N LYS A 14 -4.60 -11.53 -0.40
CA LYS A 14 -3.62 -11.22 -1.44
C LYS A 14 -4.26 -10.78 -2.74
N LYS A 15 -5.37 -11.38 -3.11
CA LYS A 15 -6.03 -11.03 -4.38
C LYS A 15 -6.60 -9.63 -4.32
N LYS A 16 -7.30 -9.29 -3.26
CA LYS A 16 -7.86 -7.96 -3.10
C LYS A 16 -6.75 -6.93 -2.95
N LEU A 17 -5.71 -7.30 -2.24
CA LEU A 17 -4.58 -6.41 -2.03
C LEU A 17 -3.93 -6.04 -3.35
N LYS A 18 -3.71 -7.00 -4.22
CA LYS A 18 -3.08 -6.76 -5.50
C LYS A 18 -3.89 -5.80 -6.35
N ASN A 19 -5.20 -6.01 -6.42
CA ASN A 19 -6.07 -5.13 -7.18
C ASN A 19 -6.09 -3.72 -6.62
N LEU A 20 -6.16 -3.62 -5.30
CA LEU A 20 -6.14 -2.32 -4.63
C LEU A 20 -4.85 -1.58 -4.91
N LEU A 21 -3.72 -2.27 -4.83
CA LEU A 21 -2.43 -1.66 -5.06
C LEU A 21 -2.29 -1.12 -6.48
N LYS A 22 -2.82 -1.84 -7.45
CA LYS A 22 -2.78 -1.38 -8.83
C LYS A 22 -3.55 -0.08 -8.99
N VAL A 23 -4.71 0.01 -8.37
CA VAL A 23 -5.53 1.22 -8.44
C VAL A 23 -4.82 2.38 -7.75
N LEU A 24 -4.24 2.13 -6.58
CA LEU A 24 -3.56 3.17 -5.83
C LEU A 24 -2.33 3.68 -6.57
N LYS A 25 -1.59 2.78 -7.18
CA LYS A 25 -0.41 3.17 -7.95
C LYS A 25 -0.81 4.01 -9.15
N LYS A 26 -1.88 3.61 -9.83
CA LYS A 26 -2.36 4.34 -10.99
C LYS A 26 -2.77 5.76 -10.64
N ASN A 27 -3.27 5.95 -9.44
CA ASN A 27 -3.74 7.25 -8.98
C ASN A 27 -2.70 8.00 -8.16
N HIS A 28 -1.47 7.50 -8.13
CA HIS A 28 -0.37 8.13 -7.40
C HIS A 28 -0.66 8.32 -5.92
N VAL A 29 -1.32 7.33 -5.33
CA VAL A 29 -1.63 7.35 -3.91
C VAL A 29 -0.47 6.74 -3.13
N GLN A 30 -0.06 7.40 -2.07
CA GLN A 30 1.01 6.90 -1.21
C GLN A 30 0.45 5.78 -0.33
N ILE A 31 1.13 4.64 -0.34
CA ILE A 31 0.67 3.47 0.40
C ILE A 31 1.39 3.38 1.73
N LEU A 32 0.60 3.27 2.80
CA LEU A 32 1.12 3.11 4.15
C LEU A 32 0.72 1.74 4.66
N SER A 33 1.67 1.01 5.21
CA SER A 33 1.39 -0.33 5.70
C SER A 33 2.37 -0.70 6.81
N SER A 34 2.03 -1.74 7.56
CA SER A 34 2.87 -2.15 8.67
C SER A 34 2.96 -3.67 8.75
N GLY A 35 4.03 -4.16 9.36
CA GLY A 35 4.21 -5.58 9.63
C GLY A 35 4.15 -6.44 8.40
N GLY A 36 3.33 -7.48 8.45
CA GLY A 36 3.21 -8.44 7.35
C GLY A 36 2.67 -7.84 6.08
N THR A 37 1.77 -6.87 6.21
CA THR A 37 1.20 -6.21 5.03
C THR A 37 2.29 -5.46 4.27
N TYR A 38 3.17 -4.79 4.98
CA TYR A 38 4.28 -4.08 4.37
C TYR A 38 5.15 -5.04 3.55
N LYS A 39 5.51 -6.17 4.15
CA LYS A 39 6.32 -7.16 3.46
C LYS A 39 5.61 -7.72 2.23
N GLU A 40 4.33 -7.96 2.35
CA GLU A 40 3.56 -8.52 1.24
C GLU A 40 3.51 -7.53 0.07
N ILE A 41 3.31 -6.25 0.36
CA ILE A 41 3.25 -5.23 -0.68
C ILE A 41 4.58 -5.11 -1.40
N LYS A 42 5.67 -5.11 -0.65
CA LYS A 42 7.01 -5.06 -1.26
C LYS A 42 7.26 -6.28 -2.11
N LYS A 43 6.79 -7.44 -1.66
CA LYS A 43 6.94 -8.69 -2.39
C LYS A 43 6.22 -8.65 -3.73
N LEU A 44 5.09 -7.95 -3.77
CA LEU A 44 4.31 -7.80 -4.98
C LEU A 44 4.91 -6.79 -5.94
N GLY A 45 5.97 -6.11 -5.53
CA GLY A 45 6.65 -5.16 -6.40
C GLY A 45 6.14 -3.73 -6.29
N PHE A 46 5.42 -3.41 -5.25
CA PHE A 46 4.89 -2.06 -5.05
C PHE A 46 5.67 -1.34 -3.98
N GLU A 47 5.70 -0.03 -4.07
CA GLU A 47 6.33 0.81 -3.06
C GLU A 47 5.35 1.11 -1.95
N THR A 48 5.84 1.06 -0.71
CA THR A 48 5.01 1.35 0.44
C THR A 48 5.88 1.90 1.55
N ILE A 49 5.29 2.67 2.42
CA ILE A 49 5.99 3.23 3.58
C ILE A 49 5.61 2.43 4.80
N GLU A 50 6.62 1.96 5.51
CA GLU A 50 6.36 1.19 6.72
C GLU A 50 6.00 2.10 7.88
N ILE A 51 4.90 1.77 8.53
CA ILE A 51 4.48 2.47 9.74
C ILE A 51 4.70 1.52 10.90
N SER A 52 5.75 1.71 11.64
CA SER A 52 6.06 0.81 12.74
C SER A 52 5.63 1.36 14.09
N ASN A 53 5.27 2.61 14.13
CA ASN A 53 4.95 3.27 15.37
C ASN A 53 3.69 4.08 15.22
N TYR A 54 2.60 3.45 15.48
CA TYR A 54 1.36 4.13 15.23
C TYR A 54 0.44 4.18 16.43
#